data_4c50b269e735af7d0590095c38ca4459
#
_entry.id   4c50b269e735af7d0590095c38ca4459
#
_cell.length_a   1.000
_cell.length_b   1.000
_cell.length_c   1.000
_cell.angle_alpha   90.00
_cell.angle_beta   90.00
_cell.angle_gamma   90.00
#
_symmetry.space_group_name_H-M   'P 1'
#
loop_
_entity.id
_entity.type
_entity.pdbx_description
1 polymer ?
#
loop_
_entity_poly.entity_id
_entity_poly.type
_entity_poly.pdbx_seq_one_letter_code
_entity_poly.pdbx_strand_id
1 'polypeptide(L)'
;MVKESFLKSDILRKVEYIVCHCVNEAFTALAMDKYDPVSVSTLYNGVTNIFLTKRLARAVIFIVAHDRFGVPYSVIEKHSGISARNIMNAARKYKDTPESDNIVRKINELIEAELKKFPIL
;
A
#
# COMPACT_ATOMS: atom_id res chain seq x y z
N MET A 1 -15.01 -20.81 0.56
CA MET A 1 -16.31 -20.14 0.42
C MET A 1 -16.18 -18.77 -0.20
N VAL A 2 -17.12 -18.45 -1.06
CA VAL A 2 -17.13 -17.19 -1.83
C VAL A 2 -17.15 -15.96 -0.92
N LYS A 3 -17.84 -16.04 0.20
CA LYS A 3 -18.00 -14.92 1.13
C LYS A 3 -16.67 -14.47 1.77
N GLU A 4 -15.81 -15.40 2.11
CA GLU A 4 -14.53 -15.06 2.73
C GLU A 4 -13.60 -14.33 1.75
N SER A 5 -13.49 -14.81 0.52
CA SER A 5 -12.71 -14.14 -0.53
C SER A 5 -13.27 -12.77 -0.83
N PHE A 6 -14.59 -12.62 -0.85
CA PHE A 6 -15.25 -11.34 -1.08
C PHE A 6 -14.92 -10.35 0.03
N LEU A 7 -14.99 -10.78 1.31
CA LEU A 7 -14.63 -9.93 2.44
C LEU A 7 -13.16 -9.51 2.40
N LYS A 8 -12.25 -10.38 2.00
CA LYS A 8 -10.84 -10.05 1.87
C LYS A 8 -10.59 -9.04 0.75
N SER A 9 -11.30 -9.15 -0.36
CA SER A 9 -11.24 -8.15 -1.44
C SER A 9 -11.73 -6.79 -0.98
N ASP A 10 -12.77 -6.75 -0.17
CA ASP A 10 -13.30 -5.50 0.37
C ASP A 10 -12.32 -4.84 1.33
N ILE A 11 -11.69 -5.62 2.19
CA ILE A 11 -10.62 -5.14 3.07
C ILE A 11 -9.48 -4.55 2.24
N LEU A 12 -9.07 -5.25 1.18
CA LEU A 12 -8.00 -4.79 0.30
C LEU A 12 -8.32 -3.43 -0.31
N ARG A 13 -9.55 -3.22 -0.78
CA ARG A 13 -9.98 -1.93 -1.34
C ARG A 13 -9.90 -0.80 -0.31
N LYS A 14 -10.31 -1.06 0.92
CA LYS A 14 -10.22 -0.07 2.01
C LYS A 14 -8.77 0.26 2.33
N VAL A 15 -7.91 -0.73 2.35
CA VAL A 15 -6.47 -0.54 2.55
C VAL A 15 -5.89 0.33 1.44
N GLU A 16 -6.27 0.09 0.18
CA GLU A 16 -5.81 0.88 -0.95
C GLU A 16 -6.14 2.37 -0.79
N TYR A 17 -7.37 2.70 -0.38
CA TYR A 17 -7.76 4.09 -0.16
C TYR A 17 -6.95 4.75 0.94
N ILE A 18 -6.81 4.08 2.07
CA ILE A 18 -6.05 4.61 3.21
C ILE A 18 -4.59 4.82 2.82
N VAL A 19 -3.97 3.85 2.19
CA VAL A 19 -2.54 3.92 1.84
C VAL A 19 -2.28 4.99 0.80
N CYS A 20 -3.09 5.09 -0.24
CA CYS A 20 -2.92 6.15 -1.25
C CYS A 20 -3.02 7.53 -0.62
N HIS A 21 -3.99 7.73 0.25
CA HIS A 21 -4.13 8.99 0.98
C HIS A 21 -2.89 9.30 1.83
N CYS A 22 -2.42 8.32 2.60
CA CYS A 22 -1.28 8.52 3.49
C CYS A 22 0.03 8.75 2.72
N VAL A 23 0.23 8.07 1.60
CA VAL A 23 1.43 8.26 0.78
C VAL A 23 1.46 9.68 0.21
N ASN A 24 0.34 10.13 -0.37
CA ASN A 24 0.25 11.50 -0.91
C ASN A 24 0.47 12.54 0.19
N GLU A 25 -0.14 12.34 1.35
CA GLU A 25 0.01 13.24 2.48
C GLU A 25 1.45 13.29 2.99
N ALA A 26 2.13 12.16 3.03
CA ALA A 26 3.53 12.10 3.46
C ALA A 26 4.45 12.92 2.55
N PHE A 27 4.28 12.77 1.22
CA PHE A 27 5.06 13.53 0.26
C PHE A 27 4.78 15.03 0.37
N THR A 28 3.53 15.42 0.58
CA THR A 28 3.15 16.81 0.78
C THR A 28 3.75 17.36 2.09
N ALA A 29 3.63 16.61 3.17
CA ALA A 29 4.12 17.04 4.49
C ALA A 29 5.63 17.25 4.53
N LEU A 30 6.39 16.50 3.74
CA LEU A 30 7.84 16.64 3.64
C LEU A 30 8.27 17.64 2.57
N ALA A 31 7.31 18.40 2.02
CA ALA A 31 7.56 19.43 1.00
C ALA A 31 8.36 18.88 -0.21
N MET A 32 8.01 17.69 -0.66
CA MET A 32 8.62 17.07 -1.84
C MET A 32 8.06 17.75 -3.07
N ASP A 33 8.87 18.58 -3.71
CA ASP A 33 8.42 19.46 -4.81
C ASP A 33 7.96 18.71 -6.05
N LYS A 34 8.49 17.51 -6.27
CA LYS A 34 8.20 16.75 -7.48
C LYS A 34 7.81 15.33 -7.12
N TYR A 35 6.52 15.06 -7.11
CA TYR A 35 6.02 13.70 -7.00
C TYR A 35 4.75 13.56 -7.81
N ASP A 36 4.48 12.35 -8.28
CA ASP A 36 3.20 12.04 -8.91
C ASP A 36 2.23 11.52 -7.86
N PRO A 37 1.11 12.21 -7.64
CA PRO A 37 0.09 11.71 -6.72
C PRO A 37 -0.39 10.33 -7.15
N VAL A 38 -0.59 9.46 -6.18
CA VAL A 38 -1.10 8.13 -6.43
C VAL A 38 -2.61 8.09 -6.19
N SER A 39 -3.34 7.38 -7.04
CA SER A 39 -4.77 7.15 -6.87
C SER A 39 -5.08 5.68 -7.01
N VAL A 40 -6.19 5.24 -6.41
CA VAL A 40 -6.61 3.85 -6.46
C VAL A 40 -6.83 3.41 -7.92
N SER A 41 -7.38 4.28 -8.75
CA SER A 41 -7.69 3.96 -10.15
C SER A 41 -6.45 3.74 -11.02
N THR A 42 -5.32 4.33 -10.66
CA THR A 42 -4.08 4.23 -11.46
C THR A 42 -2.98 3.41 -10.78
N LEU A 43 -3.27 2.92 -9.57
CA LEU A 43 -2.29 2.29 -8.69
C LEU A 43 -1.50 1.14 -9.34
N TYR A 44 -2.18 0.29 -10.10
CA TYR A 44 -1.57 -0.88 -10.73
C TYR A 44 -1.30 -0.72 -12.22
N ASN A 45 -1.45 0.49 -12.74
CA ASN A 45 -1.16 0.76 -14.14
C ASN A 45 0.35 0.85 -14.36
N GLY A 46 0.80 0.25 -15.46
CA GLY A 46 2.22 0.27 -15.85
C GLY A 46 3.02 -0.86 -15.21
N VAL A 47 3.80 -1.53 -16.05
CA VAL A 47 4.61 -2.68 -15.64
C VAL A 47 5.87 -2.24 -14.94
N THR A 48 6.54 -1.24 -15.49
CA THR A 48 7.72 -0.64 -14.89
C THR A 48 7.32 0.70 -14.29
N ASN A 49 7.29 0.71 -12.99
CA ASN A 49 6.90 1.94 -12.33
C ASN A 49 8.13 2.70 -11.86
N ILE A 50 8.40 3.79 -12.55
CA ILE A 50 9.49 4.69 -12.20
C ILE A 50 9.07 5.68 -11.11
N PHE A 51 7.78 5.78 -10.83
CA PHE A 51 7.29 6.74 -9.84
C PHE A 51 7.37 6.19 -8.43
N LEU A 52 8.12 6.88 -7.61
CA LEU A 52 8.36 6.47 -6.23
C LEU A 52 7.07 6.33 -5.42
N THR A 53 6.11 7.24 -5.61
CA THR A 53 4.83 7.19 -4.89
C THR A 53 4.06 5.90 -5.14
N LYS A 54 3.97 5.47 -6.39
CA LYS A 54 3.29 4.21 -6.73
C LYS A 54 4.00 3.00 -6.15
N ARG A 55 5.33 2.97 -6.23
CA ARG A 55 6.11 1.85 -5.67
C ARG A 55 5.92 1.73 -4.17
N LEU A 56 5.99 2.86 -3.47
CA LEU A 56 5.78 2.88 -2.02
C LEU A 56 4.35 2.51 -1.66
N ALA A 57 3.36 3.06 -2.36
CA ALA A 57 1.96 2.75 -2.12
C ALA A 57 1.68 1.25 -2.30
N ARG A 58 2.14 0.66 -3.40
CA ARG A 58 1.96 -0.78 -3.64
C ARG A 58 2.56 -1.63 -2.52
N ALA A 59 3.80 -1.33 -2.15
CA ALA A 59 4.49 -2.08 -1.10
C ALA A 59 3.76 -1.99 0.24
N VAL A 60 3.34 -0.80 0.62
CA VAL A 60 2.62 -0.58 1.88
C VAL A 60 1.25 -1.26 1.87
N ILE A 61 0.53 -1.20 0.75
CA ILE A 61 -0.75 -1.91 0.60
C ILE A 61 -0.56 -3.40 0.83
N PHE A 62 0.46 -3.99 0.21
CA PHE A 62 0.70 -5.43 0.34
C PHE A 62 1.04 -5.82 1.79
N ILE A 63 1.86 -5.01 2.45
CA ILE A 63 2.21 -5.25 3.85
C ILE A 63 0.99 -5.14 4.76
N VAL A 64 0.24 -4.05 4.65
CA VAL A 64 -0.91 -3.81 5.52
C VAL A 64 -2.00 -4.86 5.27
N ALA A 65 -2.33 -5.11 4.01
CA ALA A 65 -3.37 -6.07 3.68
C ALA A 65 -3.01 -7.49 4.14
N HIS A 66 -1.80 -7.93 3.85
CA HIS A 66 -1.38 -9.29 4.18
C HIS A 66 -1.02 -9.47 5.66
N ASP A 67 -0.13 -8.64 6.18
CA ASP A 67 0.41 -8.83 7.53
C ASP A 67 -0.59 -8.43 8.62
N ARG A 68 -1.37 -7.39 8.41
CA ARG A 68 -2.29 -6.89 9.45
C ARG A 68 -3.70 -7.45 9.33
N PHE A 69 -4.19 -7.67 8.12
CA PHE A 69 -5.56 -8.09 7.90
C PHE A 69 -5.71 -9.48 7.31
N GLY A 70 -4.59 -10.18 7.13
CA GLY A 70 -4.61 -11.56 6.68
C GLY A 70 -5.15 -11.78 5.28
N VAL A 71 -5.03 -10.79 4.39
CA VAL A 71 -5.43 -10.94 2.99
C VAL A 71 -4.43 -11.88 2.29
N PRO A 72 -4.88 -13.02 1.74
CA PRO A 72 -3.96 -13.94 1.08
C PRO A 72 -3.29 -13.31 -0.15
N TYR A 73 -2.07 -13.70 -0.42
CA TYR A 73 -1.35 -13.24 -1.62
C TYR A 73 -2.13 -13.56 -2.90
N SER A 74 -2.84 -14.68 -2.94
CA SER A 74 -3.67 -15.05 -4.10
C SER A 74 -4.76 -14.03 -4.38
N VAL A 75 -5.36 -13.47 -3.33
CA VAL A 75 -6.38 -12.42 -3.48
C VAL A 75 -5.74 -11.13 -3.97
N ILE A 76 -4.60 -10.75 -3.41
CA ILE A 76 -3.86 -9.55 -3.84
C ILE A 76 -3.42 -9.68 -5.29
N GLU A 77 -2.90 -10.83 -5.68
CA GLU A 77 -2.46 -11.12 -7.04
C GLU A 77 -3.62 -11.00 -8.04
N LYS A 78 -4.75 -11.61 -7.72
CA LYS A 78 -5.92 -11.57 -8.58
C LYS A 78 -6.46 -10.15 -8.75
N HIS A 79 -6.46 -9.38 -7.68
CA HIS A 79 -6.96 -8.01 -7.69
C HIS A 79 -6.01 -7.04 -8.39
N SER A 80 -4.72 -7.14 -8.12
CA SER A 80 -3.71 -6.20 -8.61
C SER A 80 -3.15 -6.55 -9.99
N GLY A 81 -3.20 -7.82 -10.38
CA GLY A 81 -2.52 -8.31 -11.57
C GLY A 81 -1.01 -8.47 -11.40
N ILE A 82 -0.51 -8.33 -10.17
CA ILE A 82 0.92 -8.46 -9.84
C ILE A 82 1.13 -9.84 -9.24
N SER A 83 2.17 -10.56 -9.69
CA SER A 83 2.43 -11.92 -9.18
C SER A 83 2.76 -11.92 -7.68
N ALA A 84 2.39 -12.99 -7.00
CA ALA A 84 2.66 -13.15 -5.57
C ALA A 84 4.15 -12.95 -5.26
N ARG A 85 5.03 -13.43 -6.13
CA ARG A 85 6.48 -13.27 -5.97
C ARG A 85 6.89 -11.80 -5.97
N ASN A 86 6.35 -11.01 -6.90
CA ASN A 86 6.65 -9.58 -6.98
C ASN A 86 6.05 -8.82 -5.81
N ILE A 87 4.87 -9.24 -5.34
CA ILE A 87 4.26 -8.69 -4.13
C ILE A 87 5.18 -8.87 -2.91
N MET A 88 5.66 -10.09 -2.71
CA MET A 88 6.57 -10.39 -1.60
C MET A 88 7.88 -9.63 -1.70
N ASN A 89 8.43 -9.51 -2.90
CA ASN A 89 9.67 -8.76 -3.12
C ASN A 89 9.51 -7.28 -2.81
N ALA A 90 8.41 -6.67 -3.24
CA ALA A 90 8.12 -5.26 -2.96
C ALA A 90 7.98 -5.02 -1.46
N ALA A 91 7.24 -5.88 -0.77
CA ALA A 91 7.05 -5.79 0.67
C ALA A 91 8.39 -5.92 1.41
N ARG A 92 9.23 -6.86 1.00
CA ARG A 92 10.55 -7.06 1.62
C ARG A 92 11.43 -5.83 1.47
N LYS A 93 11.50 -5.26 0.27
CA LYS A 93 12.31 -4.06 0.02
C LYS A 93 11.88 -2.90 0.90
N TYR A 94 10.58 -2.72 1.06
CA TYR A 94 10.07 -1.66 1.93
C TYR A 94 10.45 -1.90 3.39
N LYS A 95 10.29 -3.13 3.88
CA LYS A 95 10.65 -3.50 5.26
C LYS A 95 12.14 -3.34 5.55
N ASP A 96 12.98 -3.56 4.53
CA ASP A 96 14.44 -3.42 4.67
C ASP A 96 14.90 -1.97 4.58
N THR A 97 14.02 -1.04 4.22
CA THR A 97 14.35 0.38 4.19
C THR A 97 14.46 0.91 5.61
N PRO A 98 15.56 1.62 5.94
CA PRO A 98 15.75 2.11 7.30
C PRO A 98 14.64 3.05 7.76
N GLU A 99 14.24 2.95 9.02
CA GLU A 99 13.29 3.87 9.63
C GLU A 99 13.79 5.32 9.64
N SER A 100 15.09 5.51 9.49
CA SER A 100 15.69 6.84 9.35
C SER A 100 15.33 7.51 8.02
N ASP A 101 14.84 6.75 7.05
CA ASP A 101 14.32 7.32 5.80
C ASP A 101 13.05 8.12 6.14
N ASN A 102 13.12 9.42 5.90
CA ASN A 102 12.06 10.35 6.31
C ASN A 102 10.70 10.02 5.70
N ILE A 103 10.68 9.67 4.41
CA ILE A 103 9.40 9.38 3.74
C ILE A 103 8.78 8.08 4.25
N VAL A 104 9.58 7.05 4.45
CA VAL A 104 9.09 5.77 4.98
C VAL A 104 8.55 5.95 6.39
N ARG A 105 9.28 6.65 7.24
CA ARG A 105 8.84 6.94 8.61
C ARG A 105 7.51 7.71 8.61
N LYS A 106 7.41 8.74 7.77
CA LYS A 106 6.20 9.55 7.70
C LYS A 106 4.99 8.76 7.20
N ILE A 107 5.19 7.92 6.19
CA ILE A 107 4.13 7.04 5.70
C ILE A 107 3.64 6.12 6.82
N ASN A 108 4.56 5.48 7.54
CA ASN A 108 4.21 4.56 8.61
C ASN A 108 3.46 5.26 9.74
N GLU A 109 3.87 6.46 10.14
CA GLU A 109 3.17 7.26 11.14
C GLU A 109 1.73 7.56 10.73
N LEU A 110 1.54 7.98 9.48
CA LEU A 110 0.22 8.33 8.97
C LEU A 110 -0.69 7.10 8.85
N ILE A 111 -0.14 5.97 8.42
CA ILE A 111 -0.90 4.71 8.35
C ILE A 111 -1.39 4.30 9.74
N GLU A 112 -0.51 4.34 10.74
CA GLU A 112 -0.90 3.98 12.12
C GLU A 112 -2.01 4.90 12.64
N ALA A 113 -1.91 6.20 12.39
CA ALA A 113 -2.92 7.16 12.82
C ALA A 113 -4.28 6.89 12.15
N GLU A 114 -4.27 6.62 10.84
CA GLU A 114 -5.51 6.36 10.09
C GLU A 114 -6.17 5.05 10.50
N LEU A 115 -5.38 4.00 10.73
CA LEU A 115 -5.92 2.71 11.15
C LEU A 115 -6.55 2.76 12.55
N LYS A 116 -6.10 3.68 13.39
CA LYS A 116 -6.73 3.91 14.70
C LYS A 116 -8.06 4.65 14.57
N LYS A 117 -8.13 5.62 13.66
CA LYS A 117 -9.35 6.41 13.43
C LYS A 117 -10.43 5.63 12.70
N PHE A 118 -10.04 4.83 11.73
CA PHE A 118 -10.95 4.12 10.85
C PHE A 118 -10.63 2.63 10.85
N PRO A 119 -11.06 1.90 11.88
CA PRO A 119 -10.84 0.46 11.91
C PRO A 119 -11.49 -0.20 10.70
N ILE A 120 -10.73 -1.01 9.99
CA ILE A 120 -11.21 -1.70 8.80
C ILE A 120 -12.12 -2.87 9.17
N LEU A 121 -11.88 -3.46 10.33
CA LEU A 121 -12.67 -4.59 10.82
C LEU A 121 -13.60 -4.19 11.94
#